data_9ce6c22f2d8d1dc902f7ea3d54bbcffa
#
_entry.id   9ce6c22f2d8d1dc902f7ea3d54bbcffa
#
_cell.length_a   1.000
_cell.length_b   1.000
_cell.length_c   1.000
_cell.angle_alpha   90.00
_cell.angle_beta   90.00
_cell.angle_gamma   90.00
#
_symmetry.space_group_name_H-M   'P 1'
#
loop_
_entity.id
_entity.type
_entity.pdbx_description
1 polymer ?
#
loop_
_entity_poly.entity_id
_entity_poly.type
_entity_poly.pdbx_seq_one_letter_code
_entity_poly.pdbx_strand_id
1 'polypeptide(L)'
;MKLAHIEGVNPNLKDLSMPFSEFLKLNHCEDATTVWKGPFTSFGYGYFDEIPAAYVLKYLDAFTVKQFLSTGKLWTWYDGTQSIWEGVNNHLKHPALLNSEVTDIKRENDKVFVTVNGKTEEFDKLIICTPLELFLGYGNPRPEEKELFSKIVHKEYFTMAVRPEE
;
A
#
# COMPACT_ATOMS: atom_id res chain seq x y z
N MET A 1 3.29 -21.57 -1.32
CA MET A 1 2.28 -20.79 -0.60
C MET A 1 1.12 -20.51 -1.54
N LYS A 2 -0.08 -21.04 -1.27
CA LYS A 2 -1.26 -20.71 -2.08
C LYS A 2 -1.72 -19.33 -1.64
N LEU A 3 -1.48 -18.33 -2.47
CA LEU A 3 -2.06 -17.00 -2.27
C LEU A 3 -3.58 -17.12 -2.20
N ALA A 4 -4.17 -16.47 -1.21
CA ALA A 4 -5.60 -16.41 -1.05
C ALA A 4 -6.23 -15.80 -2.31
N HIS A 5 -6.93 -16.59 -3.10
CA HIS A 5 -7.84 -16.08 -4.11
C HIS A 5 -9.06 -15.46 -3.44
N ILE A 6 -9.50 -14.34 -3.97
CA ILE A 6 -10.51 -13.45 -3.39
C ILE A 6 -11.94 -14.02 -3.45
N GLU A 7 -12.14 -15.16 -4.06
CA GLU A 7 -13.46 -15.81 -4.09
C GLU A 7 -13.66 -16.73 -2.88
N GLY A 8 -14.34 -16.18 -1.88
CA GLY A 8 -14.75 -16.87 -0.66
C GLY A 8 -13.80 -16.69 0.52
N VAL A 9 -14.28 -16.98 1.71
CA VAL A 9 -13.48 -16.95 2.95
C VAL A 9 -12.49 -18.10 2.90
N ASN A 10 -11.22 -17.79 2.66
CA ASN A 10 -10.16 -18.78 2.71
C ASN A 10 -9.94 -19.20 4.19
N PRO A 11 -10.09 -20.50 4.54
CA PRO A 11 -9.91 -20.95 5.91
C PRO A 11 -8.52 -20.71 6.48
N ASN A 12 -7.49 -20.53 5.62
CA ASN A 12 -6.13 -20.20 6.03
C ASN A 12 -5.95 -18.71 6.39
N LEU A 13 -6.94 -17.85 6.14
CA LEU A 13 -6.85 -16.43 6.49
C LEU A 13 -6.77 -16.20 7.99
N LYS A 14 -7.35 -17.08 8.81
CA LYS A 14 -7.32 -16.93 10.27
C LYS A 14 -5.89 -16.90 10.79
N ASP A 15 -5.04 -17.82 10.33
CA ASP A 15 -3.65 -17.89 10.76
C ASP A 15 -2.80 -16.76 10.14
N LEU A 16 -3.16 -16.32 8.95
CA LEU A 16 -2.48 -15.21 8.26
C LEU A 16 -2.92 -13.83 8.74
N SER A 17 -4.04 -13.71 9.43
CA SER A 17 -4.54 -12.45 10.00
C SER A 17 -3.95 -12.11 11.37
N MET A 18 -3.34 -13.10 12.03
CA MET A 18 -2.66 -12.86 13.32
C MET A 18 -1.40 -12.01 13.15
N PRO A 19 -0.92 -11.33 14.20
CA PRO A 19 0.37 -10.65 14.19
C PRO A 19 1.51 -11.57 13.72
N PHE A 20 2.44 -11.06 12.96
CA PHE A 20 3.53 -11.88 12.40
C PHE A 20 4.40 -12.51 13.49
N SER A 21 4.61 -11.82 14.61
CA SER A 21 5.32 -12.39 15.76
C SER A 21 4.64 -13.63 16.37
N GLU A 22 3.30 -13.66 16.38
CA GLU A 22 2.54 -14.83 16.83
C GLU A 22 2.61 -15.96 15.80
N PHE A 23 2.52 -15.62 14.51
CA PHE A 23 2.70 -16.56 13.41
C PHE A 23 4.07 -17.25 13.46
N LEU A 24 5.14 -16.51 13.75
CA LEU A 24 6.48 -17.09 13.91
C LEU A 24 6.55 -18.06 15.08
N LYS A 25 5.96 -17.72 16.23
CA LYS A 25 5.89 -18.61 17.40
C LYS A 25 5.13 -19.90 17.08
N LEU A 26 3.98 -19.77 16.43
CA LEU A 26 3.16 -20.92 16.03
C LEU A 26 3.90 -21.89 15.10
N ASN A 27 4.80 -21.36 14.28
CA ASN A 27 5.56 -22.13 13.28
C ASN A 27 7.00 -22.43 13.74
N HIS A 28 7.38 -22.12 14.99
CA HIS A 28 8.72 -22.34 15.53
C HIS A 28 9.84 -21.67 14.71
N CYS A 29 9.61 -20.43 14.27
CA CYS A 29 10.49 -19.66 13.41
C CYS A 29 10.86 -18.29 14.01
N GLU A 30 10.88 -18.15 15.33
CA GLU A 30 11.10 -16.87 16.03
C GLU A 30 12.42 -16.21 15.69
N ASP A 31 13.45 -17.01 15.37
CA ASP A 31 14.79 -16.53 14.99
C ASP A 31 14.76 -15.65 13.73
N ALA A 32 13.74 -15.80 12.87
CA ALA A 32 13.54 -14.97 11.71
C ALA A 32 13.35 -13.48 12.08
N THR A 33 12.87 -13.19 13.29
CA THR A 33 12.72 -11.82 13.81
C THR A 33 14.07 -11.09 13.83
N THR A 34 15.14 -11.78 14.24
CA THR A 34 16.48 -11.17 14.35
C THR A 34 16.98 -10.64 13.02
N VAL A 35 16.69 -11.35 11.93
CA VAL A 35 17.16 -10.99 10.59
C VAL A 35 16.25 -9.95 9.93
N TRP A 36 14.93 -10.10 10.04
CA TRP A 36 13.98 -9.37 9.20
C TRP A 36 13.29 -8.18 9.88
N LYS A 37 13.29 -8.11 11.21
CA LYS A 37 12.62 -7.02 11.93
C LYS A 37 13.18 -5.65 11.56
N GLY A 38 14.51 -5.50 11.55
CA GLY A 38 15.17 -4.24 11.22
C GLY A 38 14.83 -3.74 9.82
N PRO A 39 15.16 -4.51 8.76
CA PRO A 39 14.84 -4.13 7.39
C PRO A 39 13.36 -3.85 7.16
N PHE A 40 12.48 -4.71 7.68
CA PHE A 40 11.05 -4.57 7.46
C PHE A 40 10.46 -3.30 8.12
N THR A 41 10.89 -3.01 9.34
CA THR A 41 10.48 -1.80 10.06
C THR A 41 11.03 -0.54 9.38
N SER A 42 12.29 -0.58 8.90
CA SER A 42 12.91 0.56 8.21
C SER A 42 12.30 0.87 6.85
N PHE A 43 11.57 -0.06 6.23
CA PHE A 43 10.75 0.22 5.05
C PHE A 43 9.38 0.83 5.37
N GLY A 44 9.07 1.08 6.64
CA GLY A 44 7.82 1.71 7.06
C GLY A 44 6.61 0.78 7.10
N TYR A 45 6.82 -0.53 7.05
CA TYR A 45 5.71 -1.51 7.08
C TYR A 45 5.14 -1.75 8.48
N GLY A 46 5.72 -1.18 9.54
CA GLY A 46 5.29 -1.32 10.93
C GLY A 46 6.04 -2.42 11.69
N TYR A 47 5.49 -2.85 12.82
CA TYR A 47 6.11 -3.78 13.74
C TYR A 47 5.48 -5.18 13.66
N PHE A 48 6.27 -6.23 13.89
CA PHE A 48 5.84 -7.63 13.77
C PHE A 48 4.77 -8.07 14.77
N ASP A 49 4.62 -7.37 15.87
CA ASP A 49 3.58 -7.58 16.87
C ASP A 49 2.24 -6.90 16.53
N GLU A 50 2.22 -6.10 15.47
CA GLU A 50 1.02 -5.40 15.02
C GLU A 50 0.57 -5.81 13.60
N ILE A 51 1.53 -6.14 12.73
CA ILE A 51 1.24 -6.40 11.32
C ILE A 51 0.77 -7.83 11.11
N PRO A 52 -0.34 -8.04 10.38
CA PRO A 52 -0.77 -9.38 10.00
C PRO A 52 0.30 -10.15 9.22
N ALA A 53 0.44 -11.44 9.53
CA ALA A 53 1.41 -12.32 8.88
C ALA A 53 1.29 -12.33 7.35
N ALA A 54 0.08 -12.20 6.81
CA ALA A 54 -0.17 -12.12 5.38
C ALA A 54 0.64 -11.01 4.69
N TYR A 55 0.76 -9.85 5.32
CA TYR A 55 1.51 -8.73 4.75
C TYR A 55 3.00 -8.99 4.74
N VAL A 56 3.55 -9.53 5.82
CA VAL A 56 4.98 -9.83 5.90
C VAL A 56 5.37 -10.94 4.93
N LEU A 57 4.59 -12.02 4.90
CA LEU A 57 4.85 -13.17 4.01
C LEU A 57 4.72 -12.83 2.52
N LYS A 58 4.01 -11.77 2.18
CA LYS A 58 3.95 -11.26 0.81
C LYS A 58 5.31 -10.76 0.31
N TYR A 59 6.13 -10.21 1.20
CA TYR A 59 7.47 -9.68 0.90
C TYR A 59 8.58 -10.70 1.16
N LEU A 60 8.37 -11.64 2.08
CA LEU A 60 9.33 -12.67 2.43
C LEU A 60 9.06 -13.98 1.67
N ASP A 61 8.81 -13.91 0.35
CA ASP A 61 8.77 -15.10 -0.47
C ASP A 61 10.16 -15.71 -0.67
N ALA A 62 10.20 -17.02 -0.97
CA ALA A 62 11.45 -17.76 -1.07
C ALA A 62 12.42 -17.20 -2.14
N PHE A 63 11.90 -16.61 -3.23
CA PHE A 63 12.71 -16.03 -4.27
C PHE A 63 13.38 -14.74 -3.79
N THR A 64 12.61 -13.83 -3.19
CA THR A 64 13.11 -12.56 -2.63
C THR A 64 14.17 -12.80 -1.56
N VAL A 65 13.89 -13.74 -0.62
CA VAL A 65 14.85 -14.11 0.42
C VAL A 65 16.13 -14.67 -0.19
N LYS A 66 16.04 -15.59 -1.16
CA LYS A 66 17.20 -16.15 -1.85
C LYS A 66 18.01 -15.07 -2.56
N GLN A 67 17.37 -14.16 -3.29
CA GLN A 67 18.04 -13.05 -3.97
C GLN A 67 18.79 -12.16 -2.98
N PHE A 68 18.15 -11.77 -1.91
CA PHE A 68 18.75 -10.93 -0.88
C PHE A 68 19.99 -11.58 -0.24
N LEU A 69 19.91 -12.87 0.10
CA LEU A 69 21.00 -13.59 0.75
C LEU A 69 22.13 -13.98 -0.21
N SER A 70 21.83 -14.22 -1.49
CA SER A 70 22.83 -14.73 -2.45
C SER A 70 23.62 -13.65 -3.16
N THR A 71 22.98 -12.53 -3.51
CA THR A 71 23.63 -11.50 -4.34
C THR A 71 24.06 -10.28 -3.54
N GLY A 72 23.36 -9.94 -2.47
CA GLY A 72 23.56 -8.70 -1.71
C GLY A 72 23.42 -7.43 -2.57
N LYS A 73 22.96 -7.57 -3.83
CA LYS A 73 22.83 -6.46 -4.76
C LYS A 73 21.41 -5.92 -4.73
N LEU A 74 21.30 -4.64 -4.43
CA LEU A 74 20.09 -3.87 -4.56
C LEU A 74 20.20 -2.96 -5.78
N TRP A 75 19.10 -2.81 -6.50
CA TRP A 75 19.02 -1.91 -7.64
C TRP A 75 18.14 -0.72 -7.27
N THR A 76 18.56 0.44 -7.68
CA THR A 76 17.79 1.67 -7.57
C THR A 76 17.88 2.46 -8.88
N TRP A 77 17.02 3.45 -9.01
CA TRP A 77 16.99 4.30 -10.18
C TRP A 77 18.03 5.42 -10.03
N TYR A 78 18.86 5.64 -11.05
CA TYR A 78 19.93 6.63 -11.01
C TYR A 78 19.40 8.05 -10.69
N ASP A 79 18.32 8.44 -11.37
CA ASP A 79 17.68 9.75 -11.19
C ASP A 79 16.53 9.73 -10.17
N GLY A 80 16.46 8.68 -9.34
CA GLY A 80 15.41 8.48 -8.36
C GLY A 80 14.08 7.99 -8.97
N THR A 81 13.18 7.54 -8.12
CA THR A 81 11.89 6.94 -8.53
C THR A 81 10.97 7.93 -9.24
N GLN A 82 11.07 9.21 -8.89
CA GLN A 82 10.25 10.27 -9.49
C GLN A 82 10.45 10.35 -11.01
N SER A 83 11.67 10.20 -11.50
CA SER A 83 11.99 10.29 -12.93
C SER A 83 11.23 9.27 -13.79
N ILE A 84 10.90 8.10 -13.22
CA ILE A 84 10.11 7.08 -13.92
C ILE A 84 8.70 7.57 -14.16
N TRP A 85 8.07 8.13 -13.13
CA TRP A 85 6.68 8.60 -13.21
C TRP A 85 6.57 9.83 -14.11
N GLU A 86 7.57 10.69 -14.12
CA GLU A 86 7.68 11.79 -15.08
C GLU A 86 7.79 11.26 -16.50
N GLY A 87 8.63 10.25 -16.72
CA GLY A 87 8.75 9.57 -18.01
C GLY A 87 7.41 8.95 -18.46
N VAL A 88 6.71 8.24 -17.57
CA VAL A 88 5.39 7.68 -17.85
C VAL A 88 4.41 8.78 -18.23
N ASN A 89 4.32 9.82 -17.41
CA ASN A 89 3.38 10.94 -17.63
C ASN A 89 3.59 11.63 -18.99
N ASN A 90 4.85 11.79 -19.41
CA ASN A 90 5.20 12.40 -20.69
C ASN A 90 4.79 11.55 -21.91
N HIS A 91 4.56 10.25 -21.71
CA HIS A 91 4.10 9.32 -22.77
C HIS A 91 2.58 9.09 -22.75
N LEU A 92 1.86 9.60 -21.75
CA LEU A 92 0.41 9.47 -21.72
C LEU A 92 -0.24 10.39 -22.78
N LYS A 93 -1.27 9.88 -23.45
CA LYS A 93 -2.11 10.70 -24.35
C LYS A 93 -2.77 11.87 -23.62
N HIS A 94 -3.13 11.66 -22.38
CA HIS A 94 -3.70 12.64 -21.47
C HIS A 94 -2.84 12.65 -20.20
N PRO A 95 -1.87 13.57 -20.11
CA PRO A 95 -1.01 13.69 -18.93
C PRO A 95 -1.82 13.98 -17.67
N ALA A 96 -1.26 13.62 -16.52
CA ALA A 96 -1.88 13.88 -15.22
C ALA A 96 -2.04 15.39 -14.98
N LEU A 97 -3.19 15.78 -14.45
CA LEU A 97 -3.42 17.13 -13.96
C LEU A 97 -2.79 17.27 -12.58
N LEU A 98 -1.65 17.94 -12.51
CA LEU A 98 -0.94 18.22 -11.26
C LEU A 98 -1.55 19.43 -10.55
N ASN A 99 -1.32 19.54 -9.22
CA ASN A 99 -1.86 20.61 -8.37
C ASN A 99 -3.39 20.76 -8.50
N SER A 100 -4.06 19.61 -8.62
CA SER A 100 -5.49 19.53 -8.88
C SER A 100 -6.16 18.78 -7.73
N GLU A 101 -6.75 19.54 -6.82
CA GLU A 101 -7.45 18.99 -5.68
C GLU A 101 -8.85 18.52 -6.06
N VAL A 102 -9.15 17.26 -5.77
CA VAL A 102 -10.51 16.72 -5.89
C VAL A 102 -11.28 17.07 -4.64
N THR A 103 -12.35 17.86 -4.79
CA THR A 103 -13.15 18.37 -3.68
C THR A 103 -14.50 17.68 -3.52
N ASP A 104 -15.00 17.02 -4.56
CA ASP A 104 -16.27 16.29 -4.51
C ASP A 104 -16.29 15.17 -5.56
N ILE A 105 -16.85 14.02 -5.18
CA ILE A 105 -17.12 12.90 -6.07
C ILE A 105 -18.53 12.41 -5.82
N LYS A 106 -19.35 12.37 -6.89
CA LYS A 106 -20.70 11.83 -6.85
C LYS A 106 -20.88 10.74 -7.90
N ARG A 107 -21.53 9.65 -7.49
CA ARG A 107 -21.94 8.56 -8.38
C ARG A 107 -23.45 8.61 -8.54
N GLU A 108 -23.91 8.82 -9.76
CA GLU A 108 -25.33 8.96 -10.07
C GLU A 108 -25.58 8.47 -11.51
N ASN A 109 -26.67 7.72 -11.73
CA ASN A 109 -27.09 7.23 -13.05
C ASN A 109 -25.99 6.54 -13.86
N ASP A 110 -25.24 5.63 -13.22
CA ASP A 110 -24.10 4.90 -13.79
C ASP A 110 -22.93 5.79 -14.29
N LYS A 111 -22.91 7.03 -13.85
CA LYS A 111 -21.85 8.00 -14.10
C LYS A 111 -21.17 8.44 -12.81
N VAL A 112 -19.99 8.99 -12.97
CA VAL A 112 -19.21 9.59 -11.87
C VAL A 112 -18.93 11.05 -12.20
N PHE A 113 -19.32 11.92 -11.31
CA PHE A 113 -19.05 13.35 -11.37
C PHE A 113 -17.91 13.68 -10.42
N VAL A 114 -16.85 14.27 -10.94
CA VAL A 114 -15.65 14.63 -10.16
C VAL A 114 -15.48 16.14 -10.23
N THR A 115 -15.42 16.77 -9.05
CA THR A 115 -15.16 18.21 -8.95
C THR A 115 -13.71 18.47 -8.62
N VAL A 116 -13.03 19.16 -9.51
CA VAL A 116 -11.61 19.53 -9.39
C VAL A 116 -11.48 21.03 -9.61
N ASN A 117 -10.84 21.73 -8.68
CA ASN A 117 -10.63 23.18 -8.77
C ASN A 117 -11.94 23.96 -9.09
N GLY A 118 -13.06 23.53 -8.53
CA GLY A 118 -14.36 24.16 -8.71
C GLY A 118 -15.09 23.83 -10.02
N LYS A 119 -14.54 22.96 -10.87
CA LYS A 119 -15.17 22.45 -12.09
C LYS A 119 -15.56 21.00 -11.93
N THR A 120 -16.77 20.67 -12.33
CA THR A 120 -17.28 19.30 -12.31
C THR A 120 -17.23 18.69 -13.70
N GLU A 121 -16.62 17.52 -13.82
CA GLU A 121 -16.57 16.74 -15.05
C GLU A 121 -17.23 15.37 -14.85
N GLU A 122 -17.85 14.86 -15.91
CA GLU A 122 -18.53 13.55 -15.94
C GLU A 122 -17.61 12.49 -16.51
N PHE A 123 -17.59 11.32 -15.88
CA PHE A 123 -16.81 10.14 -16.29
C PHE A 123 -17.69 8.87 -16.23
N ASP A 124 -17.35 7.90 -17.08
CA ASP A 124 -17.99 6.58 -17.05
C ASP A 124 -17.52 5.74 -15.85
N LYS A 125 -16.23 5.87 -15.48
CA LYS A 125 -15.61 5.12 -14.39
C LYS A 125 -14.54 5.95 -13.71
N LEU A 126 -14.34 5.70 -12.42
CA LEU A 126 -13.29 6.30 -11.63
C LEU A 126 -12.52 5.21 -10.88
N ILE A 127 -11.19 5.34 -10.86
CA ILE A 127 -10.30 4.54 -10.02
C ILE A 127 -9.69 5.48 -8.98
N ILE A 128 -9.92 5.17 -7.69
CA ILE A 128 -9.35 5.94 -6.57
C ILE A 128 -8.10 5.22 -6.09
N CYS A 129 -6.94 5.87 -6.20
CA CYS A 129 -5.65 5.37 -5.74
C CYS A 129 -5.11 6.12 -4.52
N THR A 130 -5.87 7.04 -3.96
CA THR A 130 -5.59 7.70 -2.68
C THR A 130 -6.09 6.84 -1.53
N PRO A 131 -5.65 7.09 -0.28
CA PRO A 131 -6.18 6.42 0.90
C PRO A 131 -7.71 6.53 0.97
N LEU A 132 -8.40 5.37 1.07
CA LEU A 132 -9.86 5.31 0.91
C LEU A 132 -10.64 5.95 2.05
N GLU A 133 -10.07 6.08 3.24
CA GLU A 133 -10.70 6.81 4.33
C GLU A 133 -10.82 8.30 4.02
N LEU A 134 -9.95 8.88 3.19
CA LEU A 134 -10.07 10.26 2.74
C LEU A 134 -11.29 10.46 1.84
N PHE A 135 -11.66 9.43 1.06
CA PHE A 135 -12.87 9.46 0.25
C PHE A 135 -14.14 9.71 1.05
N LEU A 136 -14.17 9.34 2.33
CA LEU A 136 -15.30 9.60 3.22
C LEU A 136 -15.59 11.09 3.40
N GLY A 137 -14.59 11.95 3.21
CA GLY A 137 -14.69 13.40 3.38
C GLY A 137 -15.15 14.16 2.13
N TYR A 138 -14.88 13.62 0.93
CA TYR A 138 -15.18 14.32 -0.34
C TYR A 138 -15.99 13.49 -1.33
N GLY A 139 -16.38 12.28 -0.99
CA GLY A 139 -17.18 11.41 -1.84
C GLY A 139 -18.60 11.16 -1.32
N ASN A 140 -19.36 10.37 -2.07
CA ASN A 140 -20.67 9.86 -1.65
C ASN A 140 -20.59 8.34 -1.34
N PRO A 141 -19.94 7.94 -0.22
CA PRO A 141 -19.73 6.54 0.11
C PRO A 141 -21.07 5.85 0.42
N ARG A 142 -21.18 4.59 -0.02
CA ARG A 142 -22.27 3.70 0.39
C ARG A 142 -22.09 3.32 1.86
N PRO A 143 -23.14 2.87 2.55
CA PRO A 143 -23.04 2.44 3.95
C PRO A 143 -21.94 1.41 4.19
N GLU A 144 -21.80 0.42 3.30
CA GLU A 144 -20.78 -0.64 3.40
C GLU A 144 -19.36 -0.10 3.19
N GLU A 145 -19.19 0.84 2.26
CA GLU A 145 -17.91 1.52 2.02
C GLU A 145 -17.53 2.38 3.23
N LYS A 146 -18.50 3.09 3.81
CA LYS A 146 -18.28 3.89 5.01
C LYS A 146 -17.85 3.02 6.19
N GLU A 147 -18.53 1.89 6.40
CA GLU A 147 -18.16 0.94 7.45
C GLU A 147 -16.75 0.37 7.22
N LEU A 148 -16.40 -0.01 5.98
CA LEU A 148 -15.13 -0.60 5.65
C LEU A 148 -13.99 0.42 5.72
N PHE A 149 -14.14 1.59 5.09
CA PHE A 149 -13.07 2.58 4.98
C PHE A 149 -12.76 3.27 6.30
N SER A 150 -13.73 3.39 7.21
CA SER A 150 -13.49 3.91 8.56
C SER A 150 -12.61 3.00 9.42
N LYS A 151 -12.39 1.75 9.02
CA LYS A 151 -11.50 0.80 9.71
C LYS A 151 -10.05 0.86 9.23
N ILE A 152 -9.74 1.68 8.22
CA ILE A 152 -8.39 1.84 7.70
C ILE A 152 -7.57 2.62 8.73
N VAL A 153 -6.44 2.05 9.13
CA VAL A 153 -5.50 2.67 10.08
C VAL A 153 -4.18 2.91 9.36
N HIS A 154 -3.69 4.14 9.37
CA HIS A 154 -2.38 4.49 8.88
C HIS A 154 -1.32 4.42 9.96
N LYS A 155 -0.11 4.03 9.55
CA LYS A 155 1.09 4.17 10.38
C LYS A 155 1.86 5.38 9.89
N GLU A 156 2.24 6.24 10.83
CA GLU A 156 3.14 7.34 10.54
C GLU A 156 4.55 6.79 10.27
N TYR A 157 5.16 7.25 9.19
CA TYR A 157 6.49 6.86 8.79
C TYR A 157 7.32 8.10 8.45
N PHE A 158 8.37 8.31 9.23
CA PHE A 158 9.25 9.45 9.07
C PHE A 158 10.59 9.00 8.50
N THR A 159 11.07 9.69 7.48
CA THR A 159 12.41 9.51 6.94
C THR A 159 13.19 10.81 7.09
N MET A 160 14.46 10.72 7.45
CA MET A 160 15.35 11.86 7.58
C MET A 160 16.65 11.56 6.82
N ALA A 161 17.04 12.51 5.94
CA ALA A 161 18.36 12.49 5.36
C ALA A 161 19.32 13.20 6.33
N VAL A 162 20.37 12.49 6.77
CA VAL A 162 21.40 13.04 7.63
C VAL A 162 22.75 13.01 6.91
N ARG A 163 23.51 14.10 7.01
CA ARG A 163 24.91 14.12 6.61
C ARG A 163 25.75 14.00 7.90
N PRO A 164 26.50 12.91 8.10
CA PRO A 164 27.42 12.84 9.23
C PRO A 164 28.47 13.95 9.08
N GLU A 165 28.81 14.62 10.16
CA GLU A 165 29.99 15.48 10.23
C GLU A 165 31.22 14.59 10.29
N GLU A 166 32.29 14.95 9.56
CA GLU A 166 33.58 14.24 9.56
C GLU A 166 34.32 14.47 10.89
#